data_d74aae2293fa74c74cda5829c2cad384
#
_entry.id   d74aae2293fa74c74cda5829c2cad384
#
_cell.length_a   1.000
_cell.length_b   1.000
_cell.length_c   1.000
_cell.angle_alpha   90.00
_cell.angle_beta   90.00
_cell.angle_gamma   90.00
#
_symmetry.space_group_name_H-M   'P 1'
#
loop_
_entity.id
_entity.type
_entity.pdbx_description
1 polymer ?
#
loop_
_entity_poly.entity_id
_entity_poly.type
_entity_poly.pdbx_seq_one_letter_code
_entity_poly.pdbx_strand_id
1 'polypeptide(L)'
;MKKTAYFLALLTGIAPPANATGGMTCRTAGSRPIQVSLVIGHTTGSPLVSGRLMDAGRAIEVRAVQWWLDASELRLLLVDPQATRAELALKAKKNGRFYDGTIVRSGRARWVRCRES
;
A
#
# COMPACT_ATOMS: atom_id res chain seq x y z
N MET A 1 -18.38 40.54 -12.75
CA MET A 1 -18.23 40.18 -12.43
C MET A 1 -17.99 39.58 -11.76
N LYS A 2 -18.10 39.20 -11.80
CA LYS A 2 -17.85 38.55 -11.23
C LYS A 2 -17.82 37.66 -10.65
N LYS A 3 -17.96 37.34 -10.79
CA LYS A 3 -17.82 36.49 -10.33
C LYS A 3 -17.66 35.59 -9.85
N THR A 4 -17.90 35.51 -10.20
CA THR A 4 -17.66 34.66 -9.79
C THR A 4 -17.37 33.82 -9.30
N ALA A 5 -17.65 33.86 -9.59
CA ALA A 5 -17.33 33.02 -9.10
C ALA A 5 -17.09 32.22 -8.57
N TYR A 6 -17.31 32.07 -8.76
CA TYR A 6 -17.01 31.31 -8.21
C TYR A 6 -16.99 30.51 -7.74
N PHE A 7 -17.18 30.49 -7.98
CA PHE A 7 -17.06 29.75 -7.54
C PHE A 7 -16.88 28.95 -7.18
N LEU A 8 -16.95 28.96 -7.51
CA LEU A 8 -16.66 28.16 -7.21
C LEU A 8 -16.35 27.38 -6.69
N ALA A 9 -16.55 27.56 -6.90
CA ALA A 9 -16.25 26.84 -6.41
C ALA A 9 -16.09 26.04 -6.04
N LEU A 10 -16.35 25.92 -6.30
CA LEU A 10 -16.17 25.15 -5.95
C LEU A 10 -16.04 24.35 -5.66
N LEU A 11 -16.26 24.27 -5.92
CA LEU A 11 -16.06 23.49 -5.70
C LEU A 11 -15.72 22.85 -5.28
N THR A 12 -15.90 22.94 -5.41
CA THR A 12 -15.59 22.27 -5.13
C THR A 12 -15.26 21.60 -4.57
N GLY A 13 -15.29 21.65 -4.43
CA GLY A 13 -15.14 21.02 -3.90
C GLY A 13 -15.31 20.15 -3.56
N ILE A 14 -15.58 19.81 -3.81
CA ILE A 14 -15.86 18.95 -3.58
C ILE A 14 -15.45 18.03 -3.05
N ALA A 15 -15.58 17.60 -2.69
CA ALA A 15 -15.23 16.83 -2.13
C ALA A 15 -15.01 15.80 -2.08
N PRO A 16 -14.76 15.21 -1.99
CA PRO A 16 -14.56 14.18 -1.95
C PRO A 16 -14.40 13.31 -1.26
N PRO A 17 -14.39 12.79 -1.30
CA PRO A 17 -14.45 11.84 -0.86
C PRO A 17 -14.07 11.24 0.12
N ALA A 18 -14.61 11.44 0.66
CA ALA A 18 -14.38 11.00 1.69
C ALA A 18 -14.30 9.68 1.92
N ASN A 19 -14.76 9.08 1.31
CA ASN A 19 -14.64 7.93 1.38
C ASN A 19 -13.49 7.53 1.25
N ALA A 20 -12.86 8.22 1.48
CA ALA A 20 -11.67 8.01 1.18
C ALA A 20 -11.08 6.77 1.54
N THR A 21 -10.31 6.30 0.70
CA THR A 21 -9.44 5.22 0.95
C THR A 21 -8.09 5.79 1.26
N GLY A 22 -7.37 5.10 2.10
CA GLY A 22 -5.98 5.40 2.35
C GLY A 22 -5.10 4.51 1.54
N GLY A 23 -3.81 4.77 1.58
CA GLY A 23 -2.82 3.96 0.92
C GLY A 23 -1.61 3.76 1.79
N MET A 24 -0.82 2.74 1.43
CA MET A 24 0.44 2.46 2.08
C MET A 24 1.42 2.09 0.99
N THR A 25 2.60 2.69 1.02
CA THR A 25 3.65 2.35 0.06
C THR A 25 4.85 1.84 0.82
N CYS A 26 5.30 0.65 0.46
CA CYS A 26 6.46 -0.01 1.04
C CYS A 26 7.54 -0.09 -0.02
N ARG A 27 8.79 0.22 0.35
CA ARG A 27 9.87 0.27 -0.62
C ARG A 27 11.17 -0.16 0.02
N THR A 28 11.94 -0.98 -0.71
CA THR A 28 13.31 -1.32 -0.30
C THR A 28 14.27 -0.28 -0.87
N ALA A 29 15.47 -0.22 -0.30
CA ALA A 29 16.50 0.70 -0.75
C ALA A 29 17.22 0.17 -1.98
N GLY A 30 17.99 1.04 -2.62
CA GLY A 30 18.89 0.64 -3.69
C GLY A 30 18.35 0.97 -5.07
N SER A 31 19.12 0.57 -6.08
CA SER A 31 18.82 0.89 -7.48
C SER A 31 17.82 -0.06 -8.11
N ARG A 32 17.56 -1.19 -7.48
CA ARG A 32 16.57 -2.17 -7.96
C ARG A 32 15.58 -2.43 -6.84
N PRO A 33 14.73 -1.45 -6.53
CA PRO A 33 13.85 -1.57 -5.37
C PRO A 33 12.69 -2.51 -5.63
N ILE A 34 12.21 -3.11 -4.55
CA ILE A 34 10.91 -3.77 -4.54
C ILE A 34 9.95 -2.76 -3.92
N GLN A 35 8.83 -2.55 -4.56
CA GLN A 35 7.82 -1.63 -4.06
C GLN A 35 6.47 -2.32 -4.00
N VAL A 36 5.81 -2.16 -2.87
CA VAL A 36 4.46 -2.67 -2.67
C VAL A 36 3.57 -1.49 -2.39
N SER A 37 2.49 -1.38 -3.14
CA SER A 37 1.50 -0.33 -2.92
C SER A 37 0.20 -0.98 -2.51
N LEU A 38 -0.35 -0.54 -1.39
CA LEU A 38 -1.59 -1.09 -0.84
C LEU A 38 -2.65 -0.01 -0.88
N VAL A 39 -3.86 -0.39 -1.26
CA VAL A 39 -5.04 0.46 -1.15
C VAL A 39 -5.85 -0.06 0.02
N ILE A 40 -6.09 0.81 0.99
CA ILE A 40 -6.74 0.43 2.23
C ILE A 40 -8.06 1.19 2.32
N GLY A 41 -9.15 0.44 2.39
CA GLY A 41 -10.46 1.03 2.53
C GLY A 41 -10.83 1.18 4.00
N HIS A 42 -11.98 1.78 4.22
CA HIS A 42 -12.49 1.97 5.57
C HIS A 42 -13.62 1.00 5.89
N THR A 43 -13.73 -0.07 5.14
CA THR A 43 -14.77 -1.07 5.35
C THR A 43 -14.40 -1.92 6.54
N THR A 44 -15.28 -2.02 7.51
CA THR A 44 -15.07 -2.84 8.67
C THR A 44 -14.91 -4.30 8.26
N GLY A 45 -13.89 -4.94 8.77
CA GLY A 45 -13.66 -6.35 8.54
C GLY A 45 -12.92 -6.68 7.26
N SER A 46 -12.77 -5.71 6.37
CA SER A 46 -12.05 -5.95 5.12
C SER A 46 -11.38 -4.67 4.64
N PRO A 47 -10.43 -4.14 5.42
CA PRO A 47 -9.81 -2.86 5.07
C PRO A 47 -8.89 -2.94 3.86
N LEU A 48 -8.28 -4.07 3.57
CA LEU A 48 -7.40 -4.13 2.41
C LEU A 48 -8.21 -4.31 1.14
N VAL A 49 -8.03 -3.38 0.21
CA VAL A 49 -8.74 -3.40 -1.06
C VAL A 49 -7.89 -4.05 -2.14
N SER A 50 -6.63 -3.67 -2.25
CA SER A 50 -5.76 -4.25 -3.28
C SER A 50 -4.30 -4.04 -2.92
N GLY A 51 -3.45 -4.83 -3.57
CA GLY A 51 -2.01 -4.69 -3.45
C GLY A 51 -1.36 -4.79 -4.83
N ARG A 52 -0.29 -4.05 -5.03
CA ARG A 52 0.48 -4.06 -6.26
C ARG A 52 1.94 -4.26 -5.93
N LEU A 53 2.60 -5.06 -6.73
CA LEU A 53 4.01 -5.38 -6.54
C LEU A 53 4.79 -4.95 -7.77
N MET A 54 5.84 -4.16 -7.52
CA MET A 54 6.80 -3.76 -8.55
C MET A 54 8.16 -4.27 -8.12
N ASP A 55 8.85 -4.95 -9.00
CA ASP A 55 10.19 -5.47 -8.73
C ASP A 55 11.13 -4.88 -9.77
N ALA A 56 12.00 -3.97 -9.32
CA ALA A 56 12.94 -3.28 -10.18
C ALA A 56 12.26 -2.64 -11.40
N GLY A 57 11.09 -2.05 -11.16
CA GLY A 57 10.35 -1.36 -12.21
C GLY A 57 9.40 -2.24 -13.00
N ARG A 58 9.36 -3.54 -12.73
CA ARG A 58 8.44 -4.45 -13.43
C ARG A 58 7.25 -4.77 -12.57
N ALA A 59 6.06 -4.67 -13.15
CA ALA A 59 4.83 -5.03 -12.44
C ALA A 59 4.71 -6.55 -12.39
N ILE A 60 4.44 -7.07 -11.20
CA ILE A 60 4.25 -8.50 -10.99
C ILE A 60 2.80 -8.70 -10.55
N GLU A 61 2.07 -9.55 -11.26
CA GLU A 61 0.69 -9.83 -10.90
C GLU A 61 0.63 -10.62 -9.62
N VAL A 62 -0.13 -10.13 -8.64
CA VAL A 62 -0.23 -10.75 -7.34
C VAL A 62 -1.64 -10.60 -6.77
N ARG A 63 -1.92 -11.41 -5.76
CA ARG A 63 -3.12 -11.30 -4.94
C ARG A 63 -2.70 -11.30 -3.49
N ALA A 64 -3.34 -10.45 -2.68
CA ALA A 64 -3.13 -10.45 -1.25
C ALA A 64 -4.02 -11.52 -0.64
N VAL A 65 -3.44 -12.50 0.03
CA VAL A 65 -4.20 -13.60 0.63
C VAL A 65 -4.19 -13.57 2.13
N GLN A 66 -3.17 -12.95 2.74
CA GLN A 66 -3.13 -12.73 4.17
C GLN A 66 -2.59 -11.34 4.41
N TRP A 67 -3.19 -10.66 5.35
CA TRP A 67 -2.73 -9.31 5.70
C TRP A 67 -3.21 -8.99 7.11
N TRP A 68 -2.47 -8.10 7.74
CA TRP A 68 -2.78 -7.61 9.06
C TRP A 68 -2.23 -6.19 9.16
N LEU A 69 -3.03 -5.27 9.61
CA LEU A 69 -2.59 -3.89 9.80
C LEU A 69 -3.25 -3.33 11.06
N ASP A 70 -2.42 -2.91 12.00
CA ASP A 70 -2.92 -2.20 13.18
C ASP A 70 -1.91 -1.10 13.54
N ALA A 71 -2.08 -0.50 14.71
CA ALA A 71 -1.23 0.61 15.12
C ALA A 71 0.20 0.18 15.42
N SER A 72 0.48 -1.12 15.51
CA SER A 72 1.80 -1.59 15.87
C SER A 72 2.53 -2.32 14.76
N GLU A 73 1.82 -2.94 13.82
CA GLU A 73 2.49 -3.75 12.81
C GLU A 73 1.68 -3.90 11.54
N LEU A 74 2.42 -4.25 10.49
CA LEU A 74 1.87 -4.58 9.18
C LEU A 74 2.43 -5.93 8.77
N ARG A 75 1.57 -6.85 8.35
CA ARG A 75 1.97 -8.12 7.76
C ARG A 75 1.20 -8.33 6.48
N LEU A 76 1.87 -8.92 5.49
CA LEU A 76 1.28 -9.09 4.18
C LEU A 76 1.85 -10.31 3.51
N LEU A 77 1.00 -11.09 2.87
CA LEU A 77 1.42 -12.19 2.02
C LEU A 77 0.76 -12.01 0.66
N LEU A 78 1.59 -11.85 -0.36
CA LEU A 78 1.14 -11.77 -1.74
C LEU A 78 1.50 -13.07 -2.43
N VAL A 79 0.58 -13.58 -3.23
CA VAL A 79 0.78 -14.80 -4.00
C VAL A 79 0.55 -14.52 -5.47
N ASP A 80 0.95 -15.45 -6.33
CA ASP A 80 0.66 -15.36 -7.75
C ASP A 80 -0.85 -15.49 -7.97
N PRO A 81 -1.36 -15.14 -9.15
CA PRO A 81 -2.81 -15.15 -9.39
C PRO A 81 -3.47 -16.50 -9.18
N GLN A 82 -2.75 -17.60 -9.37
CA GLN A 82 -3.29 -18.94 -9.16
C GLN A 82 -3.08 -19.44 -7.74
N ALA A 83 -2.45 -18.62 -6.88
CA ALA A 83 -2.18 -18.95 -5.49
C ALA A 83 -1.33 -20.22 -5.34
N THR A 84 -0.39 -20.42 -6.26
CA THR A 84 0.47 -21.61 -6.23
C THR A 84 1.80 -21.36 -5.53
N ARG A 85 2.19 -20.09 -5.36
CA ARG A 85 3.44 -19.79 -4.67
C ARG A 85 3.38 -18.39 -4.07
N ALA A 86 4.18 -18.20 -3.02
CA ALA A 86 4.31 -16.89 -2.42
C ALA A 86 5.22 -16.02 -3.27
N GLU A 87 4.74 -14.85 -3.64
CA GLU A 87 5.55 -13.88 -4.36
C GLU A 87 6.26 -12.93 -3.42
N LEU A 88 5.66 -12.67 -2.25
CA LEU A 88 6.25 -11.73 -1.32
C LEU A 88 5.63 -11.90 0.06
N ALA A 89 6.48 -11.90 1.08
CA ALA A 89 6.04 -11.86 2.47
C ALA A 89 6.65 -10.63 3.12
N LEU A 90 5.84 -9.88 3.85
CA LEU A 90 6.27 -8.65 4.47
C LEU A 90 5.86 -8.64 5.93
N LYS A 91 6.79 -8.23 6.79
CA LYS A 91 6.53 -7.98 8.21
C LYS A 91 7.20 -6.69 8.60
N ALA A 92 6.44 -5.76 9.13
CA ALA A 92 6.99 -4.47 9.53
C ALA A 92 6.32 -4.01 10.81
N LYS A 93 7.06 -3.28 11.62
CA LYS A 93 6.58 -2.76 12.89
C LYS A 93 6.55 -1.25 12.86
N LYS A 94 5.60 -0.68 13.56
CA LYS A 94 5.45 0.75 13.64
C LYS A 94 6.69 1.38 14.24
N ASN A 95 7.20 2.40 13.58
CA ASN A 95 8.37 3.14 14.00
C ASN A 95 8.13 4.61 13.66
N GLY A 96 7.60 5.36 14.62
CA GLY A 96 7.20 6.73 14.36
C GLY A 96 6.05 6.76 13.35
N ARG A 97 6.26 7.45 12.25
CA ARG A 97 5.27 7.55 11.20
C ARG A 97 5.41 6.45 10.15
N PHE A 98 6.37 5.55 10.33
CA PHE A 98 6.65 4.51 9.35
C PHE A 98 6.36 3.14 9.92
N TYR A 99 6.34 2.14 9.04
CA TYR A 99 6.43 0.74 9.42
C TYR A 99 7.72 0.23 8.79
N ASP A 100 8.63 -0.25 9.64
CA ASP A 100 9.93 -0.74 9.19
C ASP A 100 10.05 -2.22 9.46
N GLY A 101 10.63 -2.95 8.54
CA GLY A 101 10.77 -4.38 8.73
C GLY A 101 11.48 -5.06 7.58
N THR A 102 10.97 -6.24 7.24
CA THR A 102 11.61 -7.14 6.28
C THR A 102 10.62 -7.60 5.24
N ILE A 103 11.10 -7.67 4.03
CA ILE A 103 10.38 -8.22 2.91
C ILE A 103 11.18 -9.42 2.42
N VAL A 104 10.49 -10.52 2.12
CA VAL A 104 11.12 -11.71 1.55
C VAL A 104 10.51 -11.94 0.19
N ARG A 105 11.36 -12.00 -0.83
CA ARG A 105 10.94 -12.28 -2.18
C ARG A 105 11.99 -13.14 -2.86
N SER A 106 11.56 -14.20 -3.50
CA SER A 106 12.45 -15.15 -4.18
C SER A 106 13.56 -15.64 -3.26
N GLY A 107 13.20 -15.90 -1.99
CA GLY A 107 14.13 -16.43 -1.01
C GLY A 107 15.11 -15.41 -0.45
N ARG A 108 14.98 -14.14 -0.77
CA ARG A 108 15.91 -13.11 -0.30
C ARG A 108 15.20 -12.14 0.61
N ALA A 109 15.80 -11.87 1.75
CA ALA A 109 15.27 -10.92 2.72
C ALA A 109 15.91 -9.57 2.52
N ARG A 110 15.09 -8.52 2.57
CA ARG A 110 15.57 -7.14 2.42
C ARG A 110 14.83 -6.26 3.41
N TRP A 111 15.50 -5.25 3.91
CA TRP A 111 14.86 -4.25 4.75
C TRP A 111 13.88 -3.43 3.93
N VAL A 112 12.75 -3.08 4.55
CA VAL A 112 11.71 -2.32 3.88
C VAL A 112 11.16 -1.27 4.82
N ARG A 113 10.79 -0.14 4.25
CA ARG A 113 10.08 0.91 4.99
C ARG A 113 8.76 1.17 4.29
N CYS A 114 7.69 1.23 5.08
CA CYS A 114 6.36 1.53 4.59
C CYS A 114 5.88 2.84 5.19
N ARG A 115 5.15 3.60 4.39
CA ARG A 115 4.55 4.82 4.90
C ARG A 115 3.16 4.99 4.31
N GLU A 116 2.29 5.59 5.10
CA GLU A 116 0.94 5.90 4.67
C GLU A 116 0.97 7.08 3.72
N SER A 117 0.11 7.04 2.75
CA SER A 117 -0.04 8.13 1.80
C SER A 117 -1.28 8.96 2.09
#